data_a9651725805a2b7ee9c80f4bb18b12a2
#
_entry.id   a9651725805a2b7ee9c80f4bb18b12a2
#
_cell.length_a   1.000
_cell.length_b   1.000
_cell.length_c   1.000
_cell.angle_alpha   90.00
_cell.angle_beta   90.00
_cell.angle_gamma   90.00
#
_symmetry.space_group_name_H-M   'P 1'
#
loop_
_entity.id
_entity.type
_entity.pdbx_description
1 polymer ?
#
loop_
_entity_poly.entity_id
_entity_poly.type
_entity_poly.pdbx_seq_one_letter_code
_entity_poly.pdbx_strand_id
1 'polypeptide(L)'
;MYHKIREYCQTKPLFTVDFWNDGEYVGGCIAGGRSYCHINANGDIEPCAFIHYSDSNIREKTLLEAYRSPLFMGYHDNQPWNENMLRPCPVLDNPGRLTEIVEKSHARSTDYQNLETAKEFSDKCVDVAAKWAPVADRLWEESHGGCAACGGCRRASGES
;
A
#
# COMPACT_ATOMS: atom_id res chain seq x y z
N MET A 1 3.80 4.93 -20.32
CA MET A 1 5.18 4.71 -19.80
C MET A 1 5.28 3.40 -19.03
N TYR A 2 4.38 3.08 -18.11
CA TYR A 2 4.33 1.84 -17.30
C TYR A 2 4.55 0.56 -18.12
N HIS A 3 3.69 0.26 -19.13
CA HIS A 3 3.82 -0.95 -19.95
C HIS A 3 5.18 -1.05 -20.66
N LYS A 4 5.70 0.06 -21.21
CA LYS A 4 7.00 0.06 -21.88
C LYS A 4 8.16 -0.31 -20.96
N ILE A 5 8.12 0.14 -19.70
CA ILE A 5 9.12 -0.22 -18.70
C ILE A 5 9.02 -1.71 -18.38
N ARG A 6 7.81 -2.23 -18.18
CA ARG A 6 7.57 -3.65 -17.90
C ARG A 6 8.04 -4.55 -19.04
N GLU A 7 7.63 -4.25 -20.28
CA GLU A 7 8.09 -4.97 -21.48
C GLU A 7 9.61 -4.99 -21.58
N TYR A 8 10.25 -3.82 -21.38
CA TYR A 8 11.70 -3.73 -21.41
C TYR A 8 12.36 -4.59 -20.33
N CYS A 9 11.87 -4.55 -19.10
CA CYS A 9 12.41 -5.33 -17.98
C CYS A 9 12.29 -6.84 -18.22
N GLN A 10 11.21 -7.30 -18.86
CA GLN A 10 11.03 -8.72 -19.22
C GLN A 10 12.06 -9.23 -20.23
N THR A 11 12.63 -8.34 -21.04
CA THR A 11 13.63 -8.70 -22.06
C THR A 11 15.07 -8.66 -21.56
N LYS A 12 15.29 -8.29 -20.29
CA LYS A 12 16.62 -8.11 -19.72
C LYS A 12 16.77 -8.91 -18.43
N PRO A 13 17.98 -9.39 -18.10
CA PRO A 13 18.27 -10.04 -16.82
C PRO A 13 18.40 -8.96 -15.71
N LEU A 14 17.36 -8.16 -15.53
CA LEU A 14 17.30 -7.08 -14.55
C LEU A 14 16.19 -7.38 -13.54
N PHE A 15 16.54 -7.31 -12.26
CA PHE A 15 15.55 -7.24 -11.20
C PHE A 15 15.19 -5.77 -11.00
N THR A 16 13.90 -5.46 -11.14
CA THR A 16 13.36 -4.10 -10.93
C THR A 16 12.27 -4.15 -9.87
N VAL A 17 12.28 -3.16 -8.99
CA VAL A 17 11.25 -2.96 -7.98
C VAL A 17 10.62 -1.60 -8.21
N ASP A 18 9.31 -1.57 -8.33
CA ASP A 18 8.51 -0.36 -8.39
C ASP A 18 7.51 -0.39 -7.24
N PHE A 19 7.83 0.32 -6.16
CA PHE A 19 7.06 0.28 -4.91
C PHE A 19 5.58 0.61 -5.07
N TRP A 20 5.22 1.41 -6.06
CA TRP A 20 3.84 1.81 -6.29
C TRP A 20 3.12 0.96 -7.33
N ASN A 21 3.84 0.48 -8.34
CA ASN A 21 3.22 -0.24 -9.45
C ASN A 21 3.39 -1.76 -9.36
N ASP A 22 4.14 -2.26 -8.38
CA ASP A 22 4.30 -3.70 -8.17
C ASP A 22 3.15 -4.34 -7.38
N GLY A 23 2.15 -3.57 -6.95
CA GLY A 23 0.98 -4.05 -6.22
C GLY A 23 0.27 -5.22 -6.89
N GLU A 24 0.19 -5.22 -8.21
CA GLU A 24 -0.35 -6.29 -9.03
C GLU A 24 0.34 -7.65 -8.78
N TYR A 25 1.68 -7.64 -8.63
CA TYR A 25 2.49 -8.86 -8.48
C TYR A 25 2.57 -9.35 -7.04
N VAL A 26 2.41 -8.45 -6.08
CA VAL A 26 2.52 -8.76 -4.65
C VAL A 26 1.16 -8.76 -3.93
N GLY A 27 0.08 -8.53 -4.66
CA GLY A 27 -1.28 -8.54 -4.12
C GLY A 27 -1.60 -7.33 -3.24
N GLY A 28 -1.15 -6.14 -3.65
CA GLY A 28 -1.44 -4.87 -2.98
C GLY A 28 -0.29 -4.31 -2.16
N CYS A 29 -0.60 -3.47 -1.19
CA CYS A 29 0.40 -2.83 -0.34
C CYS A 29 1.11 -3.86 0.56
N ILE A 30 2.43 -3.78 0.64
CA ILE A 30 3.27 -4.68 1.46
C ILE A 30 3.60 -4.13 2.86
N ALA A 31 3.18 -2.91 3.15
CA ALA A 31 3.41 -2.22 4.43
C ALA A 31 2.52 -2.74 5.56
N GLY A 32 2.67 -2.16 6.74
CA GLY A 32 1.86 -2.48 7.91
C GLY A 32 2.12 -3.86 8.48
N GLY A 33 3.36 -4.34 8.39
CA GLY A 33 3.76 -5.65 8.93
C GLY A 33 3.42 -6.82 8.01
N ARG A 34 2.82 -6.60 6.83
CA ARG A 34 2.55 -7.69 5.87
C ARG A 34 3.85 -8.28 5.31
N SER A 35 4.79 -7.44 4.89
CA SER A 35 6.13 -7.85 4.44
C SER A 35 7.23 -6.99 5.04
N TYR A 36 6.92 -5.79 5.51
CA TYR A 36 7.85 -4.93 6.22
C TYR A 36 7.12 -3.93 7.12
N CYS A 37 7.87 -3.32 8.03
CA CYS A 37 7.58 -2.09 8.75
C CYS A 37 8.83 -1.20 8.73
N HIS A 38 8.70 0.02 9.17
CA HIS A 38 9.79 0.94 9.37
C HIS A 38 10.02 1.20 10.86
N ILE A 39 11.27 1.26 11.29
CA ILE A 39 11.64 1.69 12.63
C ILE A 39 12.50 2.93 12.48
N ASN A 40 12.01 4.05 12.95
CA ASN A 40 12.73 5.32 12.85
C ASN A 40 13.87 5.44 13.88
N ALA A 41 14.66 6.50 13.78
CA ALA A 41 15.83 6.72 14.64
C ALA A 41 15.45 6.86 16.14
N ASN A 42 14.20 7.20 16.47
CA ASN A 42 13.72 7.29 17.84
C ASN A 42 13.16 5.97 18.37
N GLY A 43 13.11 4.93 17.52
CA GLY A 43 12.58 3.62 17.84
C GLY A 43 11.08 3.48 17.66
N ASP A 44 10.38 4.46 17.08
CA ASP A 44 8.97 4.34 16.77
C ASP A 44 8.78 3.36 15.62
N ILE A 45 7.80 2.47 15.76
CA ILE A 45 7.50 1.45 14.78
C ILE A 45 6.36 1.95 13.92
N GLU A 46 6.67 2.25 12.66
CA GLU A 46 5.79 2.87 11.68
C GLU A 46 5.34 1.82 10.65
N PRO A 47 4.11 1.88 10.13
CA PRO A 47 3.65 0.93 9.11
C PRO A 47 4.49 0.97 7.82
N CYS A 48 5.01 2.13 7.45
CA CYS A 48 5.73 2.38 6.21
C CYS A 48 6.75 3.49 6.40
N ALA A 49 7.85 3.45 5.65
CA ALA A 49 8.88 4.50 5.66
C ALA A 49 8.38 5.89 5.20
N PHE A 50 7.23 5.94 4.55
CA PHE A 50 6.61 7.18 4.08
C PHE A 50 5.45 7.67 4.98
N ILE A 51 5.22 7.00 6.11
CA ILE A 51 4.10 7.28 7.01
C ILE A 51 4.65 7.49 8.41
N HIS A 52 4.59 8.72 8.88
CA HIS A 52 5.17 9.18 10.14
C HIS A 52 4.13 9.19 11.27
N TYR A 53 3.50 8.02 11.51
CA TYR A 53 2.55 7.79 12.61
C TYR A 53 2.84 6.46 13.28
N SER A 54 2.81 6.45 14.61
CA SER A 54 3.05 5.24 15.41
C SER A 54 2.26 5.23 16.70
N ASP A 55 1.89 4.03 17.14
CA ASP A 55 1.32 3.72 18.44
C ASP A 55 2.23 2.79 19.27
N SER A 56 3.45 2.57 18.80
CA SER A 56 4.39 1.59 19.37
C SER A 56 5.83 2.03 19.24
N ASN A 57 6.65 1.73 20.25
CA ASN A 57 8.09 1.98 20.22
C ASN A 57 8.87 0.71 20.59
N ILE A 58 9.96 0.41 19.88
CA ILE A 58 10.76 -0.81 20.06
C ILE A 58 11.44 -0.90 21.42
N ARG A 59 11.56 0.21 22.15
CA ARG A 59 12.09 0.25 23.51
C ARG A 59 11.07 -0.18 24.56
N GLU A 60 9.78 -0.18 24.20
CA GLU A 60 8.67 -0.45 25.10
C GLU A 60 7.93 -1.75 24.74
N LYS A 61 7.93 -2.12 23.46
CA LYS A 61 7.22 -3.28 22.93
C LYS A 61 8.13 -4.12 22.04
N THR A 62 7.88 -5.41 22.04
CA THR A 62 8.46 -6.30 21.03
C THR A 62 7.83 -6.03 19.65
N LEU A 63 8.53 -6.40 18.58
CA LEU A 63 8.00 -6.25 17.22
C LEU A 63 6.67 -7.01 17.03
N LEU A 64 6.53 -8.17 17.67
CA LEU A 64 5.31 -8.97 17.61
C LEU A 64 4.11 -8.29 18.29
N GLU A 65 4.36 -7.60 19.42
CA GLU A 65 3.34 -6.79 20.08
C GLU A 65 2.96 -5.58 19.27
N ALA A 66 3.94 -4.92 18.63
CA ALA A 66 3.69 -3.81 17.73
C ALA A 66 2.83 -4.23 16.53
N TYR A 67 3.07 -5.39 15.95
CA TYR A 67 2.26 -5.92 14.84
C TYR A 67 0.80 -6.25 15.23
N ARG A 68 0.53 -6.35 16.54
CA ARG A 68 -0.82 -6.52 17.09
C ARG A 68 -1.40 -5.22 17.64
N SER A 69 -0.70 -4.12 17.47
CA SER A 69 -1.20 -2.81 17.88
C SER A 69 -2.40 -2.36 17.04
N PRO A 70 -3.25 -1.46 17.55
CA PRO A 70 -4.38 -0.94 16.79
C PRO A 70 -4.02 -0.37 15.42
N LEU A 71 -2.88 0.32 15.31
CA LEU A 71 -2.41 0.87 14.04
C LEU A 71 -2.10 -0.22 13.01
N PHE A 72 -1.33 -1.24 13.41
CA PHE A 72 -0.95 -2.34 12.52
C PHE A 72 -2.13 -3.26 12.19
N MET A 73 -3.00 -3.52 13.16
CA MET A 73 -4.25 -4.25 12.91
C MET A 73 -5.18 -3.49 11.96
N GLY A 74 -5.22 -2.16 12.05
CA GLY A 74 -5.92 -1.33 11.09
C GLY A 74 -5.40 -1.52 9.65
N TYR A 75 -4.10 -1.69 9.48
CA TYR A 75 -3.51 -2.07 8.18
C TYR A 75 -3.89 -3.47 7.76
N HIS A 76 -3.77 -4.44 8.66
CA HIS A 76 -4.07 -5.84 8.39
C HIS A 76 -5.53 -6.05 7.95
N ASP A 77 -6.48 -5.46 8.68
CA ASP A 77 -7.91 -5.72 8.51
C ASP A 77 -8.51 -4.99 7.29
N ASN A 78 -7.84 -3.96 6.76
CA ASN A 78 -8.34 -3.15 5.66
C ASN A 78 -7.60 -3.40 4.33
N GLN A 79 -6.62 -4.27 4.27
CA GLN A 79 -5.98 -4.66 3.01
C GLN A 79 -6.78 -5.75 2.29
N PRO A 80 -6.86 -5.70 0.96
CA PRO A 80 -6.33 -4.68 0.07
C PRO A 80 -7.15 -3.39 0.11
N TRP A 81 -6.47 -2.24 0.02
CA TRP A 81 -7.10 -0.90 0.06
C TRP A 81 -7.99 -0.61 -1.15
N ASN A 82 -7.76 -1.31 -2.24
CA ASN A 82 -8.46 -1.18 -3.51
C ASN A 82 -8.43 -2.54 -4.24
N GLU A 83 -9.48 -2.86 -4.97
CA GLU A 83 -9.52 -4.05 -5.83
C GLU A 83 -8.56 -3.91 -7.02
N ASN A 84 -8.36 -2.69 -7.50
CA ASN A 84 -7.37 -2.37 -8.50
C ASN A 84 -5.98 -2.26 -7.87
N MET A 85 -5.13 -3.26 -8.12
CA MET A 85 -3.78 -3.35 -7.53
C MET A 85 -2.78 -2.35 -8.11
N LEU A 86 -3.15 -1.56 -9.11
CA LEU A 86 -2.41 -0.37 -9.53
C LEU A 86 -2.65 0.83 -8.62
N ARG A 87 -3.52 0.67 -7.61
CA ARG A 87 -3.85 1.68 -6.59
C ARG A 87 -3.67 1.10 -5.17
N PRO A 88 -2.48 0.56 -4.84
CA PRO A 88 -2.27 -0.22 -3.62
C PRO A 88 -2.04 0.61 -2.36
N CYS A 89 -1.72 1.91 -2.47
CA CYS A 89 -1.28 2.71 -1.34
C CYS A 89 -2.46 3.33 -0.57
N PRO A 90 -2.51 3.21 0.78
CA PRO A 90 -3.57 3.81 1.59
C PRO A 90 -3.50 5.33 1.69
N VAL A 91 -2.40 5.93 1.23
CA VAL A 91 -2.20 7.39 1.25
C VAL A 91 -2.26 7.96 -0.15
N LEU A 92 -1.35 7.48 -1.04
CA LEU A 92 -1.17 8.06 -2.36
C LEU A 92 -2.37 7.79 -3.29
N ASP A 93 -2.95 6.60 -3.20
CA ASP A 93 -4.01 6.15 -4.11
C ASP A 93 -5.40 6.17 -3.47
N ASN A 94 -5.47 6.05 -2.14
CA ASN A 94 -6.72 5.95 -1.39
C ASN A 94 -6.71 6.93 -0.21
N PRO A 95 -6.61 8.25 -0.48
CA PRO A 95 -6.55 9.27 0.57
C PRO A 95 -7.77 9.17 1.49
N GLY A 96 -7.52 9.36 2.79
CA GLY A 96 -8.50 9.17 3.86
C GLY A 96 -8.37 7.83 4.59
N ARG A 97 -7.85 6.76 3.96
CA ARG A 97 -7.67 5.47 4.65
C ARG A 97 -6.68 5.56 5.81
N LEU A 98 -5.55 6.23 5.59
CA LEU A 98 -4.60 6.47 6.67
C LEU A 98 -5.23 7.28 7.81
N THR A 99 -5.96 8.34 7.49
CA THR A 99 -6.65 9.17 8.50
C THR A 99 -7.57 8.33 9.38
N GLU A 100 -8.43 7.51 8.79
CA GLU A 100 -9.34 6.63 9.52
C GLU A 100 -8.61 5.70 10.50
N ILE A 101 -7.48 5.12 10.08
CA ILE A 101 -6.72 4.18 10.90
C ILE A 101 -5.97 4.92 12.02
N VAL A 102 -5.34 6.04 11.71
CA VAL A 102 -4.60 6.84 12.71
C VAL A 102 -5.54 7.34 13.79
N GLU A 103 -6.71 7.85 13.42
CA GLU A 103 -7.72 8.32 14.38
C GLU A 103 -8.25 7.17 15.26
N LYS A 104 -8.58 6.02 14.67
CA LYS A 104 -9.07 4.86 15.42
C LYS A 104 -8.02 4.24 16.34
N SER A 105 -6.76 4.25 15.92
CA SER A 105 -5.65 3.68 16.70
C SER A 105 -5.10 4.64 17.75
N HIS A 106 -5.49 5.92 17.69
CA HIS A 106 -4.89 7.00 18.48
C HIS A 106 -3.37 7.09 18.30
N ALA A 107 -2.87 6.71 17.11
CA ALA A 107 -1.47 6.83 16.77
C ALA A 107 -1.05 8.31 16.72
N ARG A 108 0.16 8.58 17.20
CA ARG A 108 0.73 9.93 17.21
C ARG A 108 1.62 10.16 16.00
N SER A 109 1.77 11.41 15.59
CA SER A 109 2.80 11.79 14.63
C SER A 109 4.20 11.53 15.21
N THR A 110 5.06 10.99 14.38
CA THR A 110 6.47 10.73 14.67
C THR A 110 7.41 11.71 13.94
N ASP A 111 6.85 12.64 13.18
CA ASP A 111 7.59 13.75 12.60
C ASP A 111 7.75 14.86 13.67
N TYR A 112 8.98 15.09 14.08
CA TYR A 112 9.32 16.09 15.11
C TYR A 112 9.54 17.48 14.55
N GLN A 113 9.69 17.61 13.25
CA GLN A 113 9.95 18.91 12.60
C GLN A 113 8.68 19.54 12.06
N ASN A 114 7.77 18.71 11.57
CA ASN A 114 6.56 19.17 10.93
C ASN A 114 5.36 18.35 11.41
N LEU A 115 4.90 18.67 12.61
CA LEU A 115 3.73 18.02 13.20
C LEU A 115 2.49 18.34 12.36
N GLU A 116 2.02 17.35 11.61
CA GLU A 116 0.78 17.43 10.87
C GLU A 116 -0.15 16.28 11.26
N THR A 117 -1.44 16.51 11.14
CA THR A 117 -2.45 15.47 11.32
C THR A 117 -2.44 14.50 10.14
N ALA A 118 -2.90 13.27 10.36
CA ALA A 118 -3.03 12.30 9.28
C ALA A 118 -3.95 12.81 8.15
N LYS A 119 -4.92 13.66 8.49
CA LYS A 119 -5.78 14.30 7.50
C LYS A 119 -5.02 15.30 6.63
N GLU A 120 -4.28 16.23 7.23
CA GLU A 120 -3.46 17.21 6.50
C GLU A 120 -2.43 16.52 5.60
N PHE A 121 -1.83 15.44 6.08
CA PHE A 121 -0.91 14.63 5.30
C PHE A 121 -1.61 13.95 4.11
N SER A 122 -2.75 13.31 4.32
CA SER A 122 -3.53 12.62 3.29
C SER A 122 -4.11 13.61 2.25
N ASP A 123 -4.54 14.79 2.68
CA ASP A 123 -5.12 15.82 1.80
C ASP A 123 -4.14 16.24 0.69
N LYS A 124 -2.84 16.18 0.92
CA LYS A 124 -1.80 16.46 -0.10
C LYS A 124 -1.85 15.49 -1.29
N CYS A 125 -2.40 14.30 -1.08
CA CYS A 125 -2.45 13.25 -2.10
C CYS A 125 -3.77 13.22 -2.88
N VAL A 126 -4.81 13.95 -2.46
CA VAL A 126 -6.16 13.91 -3.05
C VAL A 126 -6.13 14.21 -4.55
N ASP A 127 -5.47 15.28 -4.97
CA ASP A 127 -5.43 15.69 -6.38
C ASP A 127 -4.65 14.67 -7.25
N VAL A 128 -3.60 14.08 -6.70
CA VAL A 128 -2.81 13.06 -7.41
C VAL A 128 -3.62 11.79 -7.54
N ALA A 129 -4.26 11.33 -6.47
CA ALA A 129 -5.14 10.16 -6.47
C ALA A 129 -6.29 10.32 -7.47
N ALA A 130 -6.95 11.48 -7.48
CA ALA A 130 -8.04 11.77 -8.41
C ALA A 130 -7.62 11.76 -9.89
N LYS A 131 -6.41 12.21 -10.18
CA LYS A 131 -5.85 12.17 -11.55
C LYS A 131 -5.38 10.78 -11.96
N TRP A 132 -4.86 10.02 -11.01
CA TRP A 132 -4.37 8.66 -11.27
C TRP A 132 -5.49 7.64 -11.40
N ALA A 133 -6.54 7.73 -10.58
CA ALA A 133 -7.61 6.76 -10.54
C ALA A 133 -8.17 6.36 -11.92
N PRO A 134 -8.64 7.29 -12.78
CA PRO A 134 -9.21 6.92 -14.09
C PRO A 134 -8.17 6.29 -15.04
N VAL A 135 -6.90 6.62 -14.89
CA VAL A 135 -5.83 6.03 -15.69
C VAL A 135 -5.54 4.60 -15.23
N ALA A 136 -5.43 4.40 -13.91
CA ALA A 136 -5.21 3.10 -13.32
C ALA A 136 -6.36 2.14 -13.60
N ASP A 137 -7.60 2.60 -13.48
CA ASP A 137 -8.79 1.78 -13.71
C ASP A 137 -8.87 1.32 -15.17
N ARG A 138 -8.61 2.20 -16.12
CA ARG A 138 -8.53 1.82 -17.53
C ARG A 138 -7.41 0.80 -17.79
N LEU A 139 -6.21 1.02 -17.27
CA LEU A 139 -5.09 0.10 -17.43
C LEU A 139 -5.37 -1.27 -16.80
N TRP A 140 -6.06 -1.27 -15.67
CA TRP A 140 -6.48 -2.49 -14.99
C TRP A 140 -7.50 -3.27 -15.80
N GLU A 141 -8.51 -2.61 -16.34
CA GLU A 141 -9.51 -3.21 -17.23
C GLU A 141 -8.87 -3.76 -18.51
N GLU A 142 -7.97 -3.02 -19.16
CA GLU A 142 -7.24 -3.46 -20.35
C GLU A 142 -6.43 -4.74 -20.09
N SER A 143 -5.83 -4.88 -18.91
CA SER A 143 -4.98 -6.03 -18.56
C SER A 143 -5.75 -7.21 -17.96
N HIS A 144 -6.89 -6.98 -17.30
CA HIS A 144 -7.66 -7.99 -16.58
C HIS A 144 -9.09 -8.20 -17.14
N GLY A 145 -9.61 -7.24 -17.90
CA GLY A 145 -10.97 -7.28 -18.50
C GLY A 145 -11.05 -8.11 -19.78
N GLY A 146 -9.97 -8.62 -20.31
CA GLY A 146 -9.88 -9.26 -21.64
C GLY A 146 -10.46 -10.66 -21.77
N CYS A 147 -11.20 -11.19 -20.80
CA CYS A 147 -11.76 -12.55 -20.89
C CYS A 147 -13.28 -12.61 -21.13
N ALA A 148 -13.94 -11.48 -21.35
CA ALA A 148 -15.38 -11.48 -21.72
C ALA A 148 -15.63 -11.89 -23.18
N ALA A 149 -14.59 -11.89 -24.05
CA ALA A 149 -14.72 -12.21 -25.48
C ALA A 149 -14.34 -13.65 -25.85
N CYS A 150 -13.66 -14.41 -24.98
CA CYS A 150 -13.39 -15.84 -25.20
C CYS A 150 -14.12 -16.68 -24.15
N GLY A 151 -15.35 -17.08 -24.44
CA GLY A 151 -16.15 -17.95 -23.58
C GLY A 151 -15.48 -19.31 -23.38
N GLY A 152 -14.49 -19.44 -22.49
CA GLY A 152 -13.95 -20.74 -22.27
C GLY A 152 -12.62 -20.92 -21.52
N CYS A 153 -12.07 -19.94 -20.82
CA CYS A 153 -10.94 -20.24 -19.93
C CYS A 153 -11.43 -20.70 -18.55
N ARG A 154 -11.66 -22.00 -18.39
CA ARG A 154 -11.75 -22.64 -17.07
C ARG A 154 -10.39 -22.52 -16.39
N ARG A 155 -10.36 -21.90 -15.22
CA ARG A 155 -9.21 -22.04 -14.30
C ARG A 155 -9.03 -23.52 -14.02
N ALA A 156 -7.88 -24.06 -14.37
CA ALA A 156 -7.47 -25.38 -13.91
C ALA A 156 -7.24 -25.26 -12.40
N SER A 157 -8.20 -25.74 -11.62
CA SER A 157 -8.01 -26.03 -10.21
C SER A 157 -7.08 -27.25 -10.15
N GLY A 158 -5.79 -27.00 -9.90
CA GLY A 158 -4.82 -28.06 -9.60
C GLY A 158 -5.09 -28.57 -8.19
N GLU A 159 -5.81 -29.71 -8.12
CA GLU A 159 -5.73 -30.62 -6.99
C GLU A 159 -4.45 -31.44 -7.14
N SER A 160 -3.61 -31.40 -6.16
CA SER A 160 -2.87 -32.53 -5.52
C SER A 160 -1.85 -32.01 -4.53
#